data_4a607116c9c67c88d7b0641af79a81a5
#
_entry.id   4a607116c9c67c88d7b0641af79a81a5
#
_cell.length_a   1.000
_cell.length_b   1.000
_cell.length_c   1.000
_cell.angle_alpha   90.00
_cell.angle_beta   90.00
_cell.angle_gamma   90.00
#
_symmetry.space_group_name_H-M   'P 1'
#
loop_
_entity.id
_entity.type
_entity.pdbx_description
1 polymer ?
#
loop_
_entity_poly.entity_id
_entity_poly.type
_entity_poly.pdbx_seq_one_letter_code
_entity_poly.pdbx_strand_id
1 'polypeptide(L)'
;MLSHRKPTRTCLADIEDYFQQPPPQFLDLELAVCWVLACLLQNDSYPSGLLQRLQHDHPQLRLSETVLHQAVDFLERQEMLDCYTKRCPSRGRPRRMLHLHQDARDQAERLMKPWTRWLHEHAPITT
;
A
#
# COMPACT_ATOMS: atom_id res chain seq x y z
N MET A 1 2.87 -32.64 11.10
CA MET A 1 2.67 -32.27 10.47
C MET A 1 2.06 -31.71 9.90
N LEU A 2 1.52 -31.55 9.92
CA LEU A 2 1.18 -31.37 8.97
C LEU A 2 1.46 -30.33 8.37
N SER A 3 1.60 -30.30 7.53
CA SER A 3 1.99 -29.34 6.62
C SER A 3 1.05 -28.22 6.52
N HIS A 4 1.53 -27.03 6.56
CA HIS A 4 0.73 -25.84 6.35
C HIS A 4 0.62 -25.48 4.89
N ARG A 5 1.05 -26.33 4.02
CA ARG A 5 0.89 -26.12 2.63
C ARG A 5 -0.54 -26.11 2.26
N LYS A 6 -0.95 -25.18 1.43
CA LYS A 6 -2.26 -25.26 0.84
C LYS A 6 -2.38 -26.55 0.07
N PRO A 7 -3.51 -27.25 0.19
CA PRO A 7 -3.70 -28.43 -0.61
C PRO A 7 -3.77 -28.07 -2.09
N THR A 8 -3.33 -28.99 -2.91
CA THR A 8 -3.47 -28.85 -4.34
C THR A 8 -4.94 -28.81 -4.69
N ARG A 9 -5.31 -27.95 -5.62
CA ARG A 9 -6.69 -27.89 -6.08
C ARG A 9 -7.00 -29.16 -6.83
N THR A 10 -7.96 -29.89 -6.33
CA THR A 10 -8.29 -31.20 -6.87
C THR A 10 -9.73 -31.33 -7.33
N CYS A 11 -10.56 -30.29 -7.16
CA CYS A 11 -11.95 -30.38 -7.59
C CYS A 11 -12.38 -29.06 -8.24
N LEU A 12 -13.48 -29.13 -8.97
CA LEU A 12 -13.98 -27.98 -9.70
C LEU A 12 -14.44 -26.86 -8.78
N ALA A 13 -14.93 -27.20 -7.58
CA ALA A 13 -15.34 -26.18 -6.63
C ALA A 13 -14.17 -25.29 -6.23
N ASP A 14 -12.98 -25.88 -6.04
CA ASP A 14 -11.78 -25.11 -5.70
C ASP A 14 -11.41 -24.16 -6.83
N ILE A 15 -11.59 -24.60 -8.06
CA ILE A 15 -11.28 -23.77 -9.22
C ILE A 15 -12.29 -22.63 -9.35
N GLU A 16 -13.55 -22.90 -9.10
CA GLU A 16 -14.56 -21.86 -9.11
C GLU A 16 -14.31 -20.82 -8.05
N ASP A 17 -13.92 -21.25 -6.84
CA ASP A 17 -13.58 -20.34 -5.77
C ASP A 17 -12.42 -19.43 -6.16
N TYR A 18 -11.44 -19.98 -6.86
CA TYR A 18 -10.31 -19.19 -7.32
C TYR A 18 -10.76 -18.03 -8.22
N PHE A 19 -11.69 -18.29 -9.14
CA PHE A 19 -12.17 -17.24 -10.03
C PHE A 19 -13.08 -16.24 -9.33
N GLN A 20 -13.84 -16.69 -8.34
CA GLN A 20 -14.71 -15.80 -7.57
C GLN A 20 -13.93 -14.95 -6.57
N GLN A 21 -12.89 -15.52 -5.98
CA GLN A 21 -12.05 -14.87 -5.00
C GLN A 21 -10.60 -15.05 -5.39
N PRO A 22 -10.15 -14.28 -6.39
CA PRO A 22 -8.75 -14.40 -6.81
C PRO A 22 -7.83 -14.04 -5.66
N PRO A 23 -6.64 -14.65 -5.64
CA PRO A 23 -5.68 -14.35 -4.57
C PRO A 23 -5.29 -12.88 -4.58
N PRO A 24 -4.97 -12.31 -3.41
CA PRO A 24 -4.54 -10.93 -3.34
C PRO A 24 -3.25 -10.73 -4.12
N GLN A 25 -3.11 -9.53 -4.67
CA GLN A 25 -1.93 -9.17 -5.44
C GLN A 25 -1.04 -8.26 -4.61
N PHE A 26 0.25 -8.61 -4.53
CA PHE A 26 1.21 -7.79 -3.81
C PHE A 26 1.73 -6.68 -4.69
N LEU A 27 1.86 -5.50 -4.11
CA LEU A 27 2.44 -4.36 -4.78
C LEU A 27 3.96 -4.52 -4.85
N ASP A 28 4.53 -4.20 -5.99
CA ASP A 28 5.98 -4.10 -6.11
C ASP A 28 6.42 -2.70 -5.66
N LEU A 29 7.73 -2.43 -5.76
CA LEU A 29 8.27 -1.17 -5.27
C LEU A 29 7.63 0.03 -5.96
N GLU A 30 7.51 -0.01 -7.28
CA GLU A 30 6.97 1.10 -8.04
C GLU A 30 5.52 1.40 -7.65
N LEU A 31 4.73 0.37 -7.51
CA LEU A 31 3.34 0.53 -7.10
C LEU A 31 3.23 0.99 -5.66
N ALA A 32 4.12 0.51 -4.79
CA ALA A 32 4.16 0.94 -3.41
C ALA A 32 4.49 2.43 -3.31
N VAL A 33 5.43 2.91 -4.11
CA VAL A 33 5.74 4.34 -4.17
C VAL A 33 4.49 5.14 -4.55
N CYS A 34 3.77 4.68 -5.55
CA CYS A 34 2.54 5.36 -5.96
C CYS A 34 1.50 5.37 -4.86
N TRP A 35 1.35 4.25 -4.15
CA TRP A 35 0.39 4.18 -3.04
C TRP A 35 0.75 5.17 -1.94
N VAL A 36 2.01 5.21 -1.55
CA VAL A 36 2.46 6.14 -0.51
C VAL A 36 2.16 7.57 -0.92
N LEU A 37 2.50 7.94 -2.15
CA LEU A 37 2.25 9.29 -2.64
C LEU A 37 0.76 9.60 -2.71
N ALA A 38 -0.06 8.65 -3.14
CA ALA A 38 -1.50 8.86 -3.21
C ALA A 38 -2.08 9.19 -1.83
N CYS A 39 -1.63 8.48 -0.81
CA CYS A 39 -2.09 8.74 0.55
C CYS A 39 -1.59 10.08 1.08
N LEU A 40 -0.32 10.39 0.85
CA LEU A 40 0.28 11.60 1.41
C LEU A 40 -0.17 12.87 0.69
N LEU A 41 -0.67 12.75 -0.53
CA LEU A 41 -1.31 13.88 -1.19
C LEU A 41 -2.56 14.35 -0.45
N GLN A 42 -3.21 13.45 0.26
CA GLN A 42 -4.42 13.76 1.02
C GLN A 42 -4.11 14.21 2.44
N ASN A 43 -3.27 13.46 3.13
CA ASN A 43 -2.95 13.74 4.54
C ASN A 43 -1.62 13.10 4.89
N ASP A 44 -0.96 13.65 5.90
CA ASP A 44 0.20 12.98 6.49
C ASP A 44 -0.25 11.62 7.03
N SER A 45 0.68 10.69 7.06
CA SER A 45 0.38 9.36 7.54
C SER A 45 1.63 8.74 8.17
N TYR A 46 1.54 7.47 8.50
CA TYR A 46 2.63 6.74 9.13
C TYR A 46 2.61 5.32 8.56
N PRO A 47 3.74 4.58 8.64
CA PRO A 47 3.84 3.30 7.93
C PRO A 47 2.71 2.31 8.20
N SER A 48 2.38 2.04 9.46
CA SER A 48 1.31 1.09 9.74
C SER A 48 -0.06 1.61 9.29
N GLY A 49 -0.25 2.93 9.33
CA GLY A 49 -1.49 3.53 8.82
C GLY A 49 -1.64 3.34 7.32
N LEU A 50 -0.53 3.44 6.59
CA LEU A 50 -0.56 3.20 5.14
C LEU A 50 -0.94 1.77 4.82
N LEU A 51 -0.42 0.81 5.58
CA LEU A 51 -0.78 -0.60 5.37
C LEU A 51 -2.25 -0.85 5.68
N GLN A 52 -2.74 -0.31 6.77
CA GLN A 52 -4.14 -0.48 7.16
C GLN A 52 -5.08 0.13 6.14
N ARG A 53 -4.72 1.30 5.65
CA ARG A 53 -5.55 1.98 4.67
C ARG A 53 -5.62 1.20 3.35
N LEU A 54 -4.51 0.59 2.94
CA LEU A 54 -4.52 -0.21 1.73
C LEU A 54 -5.48 -1.39 1.86
N GLN A 55 -5.44 -2.08 3.00
CA GLN A 55 -6.35 -3.20 3.24
C GLN A 55 -7.81 -2.77 3.26
N HIS A 56 -8.07 -1.58 3.80
CA HIS A 56 -9.42 -1.05 3.87
C HIS A 56 -9.94 -0.62 2.50
N ASP A 57 -9.13 0.15 1.77
CA ASP A 57 -9.54 0.73 0.51
C ASP A 57 -9.47 -0.25 -0.65
N HIS A 58 -8.50 -1.16 -0.60
CA HIS A 58 -8.26 -2.11 -1.69
C HIS A 58 -7.98 -3.50 -1.12
N PRO A 59 -9.03 -4.22 -0.69
CA PRO A 59 -8.85 -5.52 -0.04
C PRO A 59 -8.12 -6.56 -0.89
N GLN A 60 -8.11 -6.37 -2.21
CA GLN A 60 -7.42 -7.29 -3.12
C GLN A 60 -5.93 -7.03 -3.23
N LEU A 61 -5.47 -5.93 -2.66
CA LEU A 61 -4.06 -5.59 -2.73
C LEU A 61 -3.39 -5.84 -1.40
N ARG A 62 -2.11 -6.18 -1.45
CA ARG A 62 -1.28 -6.40 -0.27
C ARG A 62 0.03 -5.67 -0.43
N LEU A 63 0.58 -5.22 0.66
CA LEU A 63 1.85 -4.52 0.69
C LEU A 63 2.65 -5.05 1.86
N SER A 64 3.83 -5.59 1.59
CA SER A 64 4.70 -6.06 2.66
C SER A 64 5.37 -4.87 3.35
N GLU A 65 5.70 -5.06 4.63
CA GLU A 65 6.40 -4.00 5.37
C GLU A 65 7.75 -3.70 4.73
N THR A 66 8.44 -4.73 4.23
CA THR A 66 9.73 -4.55 3.59
C THR A 66 9.62 -3.64 2.37
N VAL A 67 8.66 -3.90 1.49
CA VAL A 67 8.47 -3.09 0.30
C VAL A 67 8.03 -1.67 0.68
N LEU A 68 7.17 -1.55 1.69
CA LEU A 68 6.78 -0.23 2.17
C LEU A 68 7.98 0.57 2.65
N HIS A 69 8.84 -0.04 3.46
CA HIS A 69 10.04 0.66 3.94
C HIS A 69 10.97 1.04 2.80
N GLN A 70 11.10 0.17 1.81
CA GLN A 70 11.91 0.50 0.62
C GLN A 70 11.32 1.69 -0.13
N ALA A 71 10.00 1.74 -0.25
CA ALA A 71 9.34 2.85 -0.93
C ALA A 71 9.54 4.16 -0.18
N VAL A 72 9.39 4.13 1.15
CA VAL A 72 9.59 5.31 1.98
C VAL A 72 11.05 5.78 1.89
N ASP A 73 12.00 4.86 2.02
CA ASP A 73 13.42 5.20 1.92
C ASP A 73 13.75 5.80 0.56
N PHE A 74 13.18 5.23 -0.49
CA PHE A 74 13.38 5.78 -1.83
C PHE A 74 12.89 7.23 -1.92
N LEU A 75 11.68 7.48 -1.42
CA LEU A 75 11.10 8.81 -1.49
C LEU A 75 11.86 9.82 -0.61
N GLU A 76 12.37 9.38 0.54
CA GLU A 76 13.21 10.24 1.37
C GLU A 76 14.50 10.60 0.64
N ARG A 77 15.13 9.65 -0.02
CA ARG A 77 16.35 9.90 -0.78
C ARG A 77 16.12 10.83 -1.96
N GLN A 78 14.91 10.80 -2.53
CA GLN A 78 14.53 11.73 -3.59
C GLN A 78 14.09 13.08 -3.06
N GLU A 79 14.18 13.28 -1.74
CA GLU A 79 13.77 14.52 -1.09
C GLU A 79 12.31 14.88 -1.33
N MET A 80 11.48 13.87 -1.47
CA MET A 80 10.04 14.06 -1.64
C MET A 80 9.27 13.97 -0.33
N LEU A 81 9.86 13.34 0.69
CA LEU A 81 9.22 13.17 1.99
C LEU A 81 10.04 13.78 3.10
N ASP A 82 9.32 14.36 4.06
CA ASP A 82 9.86 14.76 5.35
C ASP A 82 9.28 13.86 6.41
N CYS A 83 10.07 13.58 7.44
CA CYS A 83 9.61 12.78 8.57
C CYS A 83 9.63 13.63 9.82
N TYR A 84 8.60 13.46 10.65
CA TYR A 84 8.56 14.11 11.95
C TYR A 84 7.93 13.16 12.95
N THR A 85 8.12 13.46 14.22
CA THR A 85 7.61 12.61 15.29
C THR A 85 6.37 13.26 15.89
N LYS A 86 5.31 12.46 16.03
CA LYS A 86 4.10 12.90 16.68
C LYS A 86 3.85 12.04 17.90
N ARG A 87 3.67 12.67 19.03
CA ARG A 87 3.37 11.97 20.27
C ARG A 87 1.89 11.68 20.35
N CYS A 88 1.59 10.43 20.66
CA CYS A 88 0.21 10.03 20.89
C CYS A 88 -0.04 10.06 22.41
N PRO A 89 -0.89 10.95 22.92
CA PRO A 89 -1.05 11.10 24.37
C PRO A 89 -1.48 9.82 25.07
N SER A 90 -2.26 8.98 24.39
CA SER A 90 -2.80 7.78 25.03
C SER A 90 -1.83 6.61 25.05
N ARG A 91 -0.73 6.65 24.30
CA ARG A 91 0.18 5.51 24.18
C ARG A 91 1.59 5.77 24.64
N GLY A 92 1.96 6.99 24.83
CA GLY A 92 3.29 7.34 25.27
C GLY A 92 4.42 7.10 24.28
N ARG A 93 4.18 6.41 23.17
CA ARG A 93 5.17 6.18 22.15
C ARG A 93 5.06 7.19 21.03
N PRO A 94 6.18 7.82 20.65
CA PRO A 94 6.14 8.72 19.51
C PRO A 94 5.91 7.94 18.21
N ARG A 95 5.17 8.54 17.30
CA ARG A 95 4.86 7.94 16.00
C ARG A 95 5.63 8.68 14.93
N ARG A 96 6.32 7.93 14.10
CA ARG A 96 7.02 8.52 12.95
C ARG A 96 6.01 8.86 11.87
N MET A 97 5.85 10.16 11.62
CA MET A 97 4.93 10.64 10.60
C MET A 97 5.66 10.93 9.32
N LEU A 98 4.99 10.70 8.21
CA LEU A 98 5.49 10.96 6.88
C LEU A 98 4.69 12.12 6.28
N HIS A 99 5.40 13.07 5.71
CA HIS A 99 4.81 14.27 5.13
C HIS A 99 5.36 14.46 3.72
N LEU A 100 4.46 14.66 2.76
CA LEU A 100 4.87 14.93 1.39
C LEU A 100 5.38 16.37 1.29
N HIS A 101 6.61 16.50 0.79
CA HIS A 101 7.22 17.80 0.64
C HIS A 101 6.39 18.67 -0.32
N GLN A 102 6.24 19.93 0.03
CA GLN A 102 5.44 20.85 -0.78
C GLN A 102 5.90 20.88 -2.25
N ASP A 103 7.21 20.90 -2.45
CA ASP A 103 7.80 20.99 -3.78
C ASP A 103 7.61 19.71 -4.61
N ALA A 104 7.26 18.61 -3.95
CA ALA A 104 7.08 17.32 -4.62
C ALA A 104 5.64 17.06 -5.03
N ARG A 105 4.71 17.94 -4.66
CA ARG A 105 3.29 17.67 -4.89
C ARG A 105 2.93 17.55 -6.36
N ASP A 106 3.49 18.42 -7.21
CA ASP A 106 3.19 18.38 -8.64
C ASP A 106 3.66 17.06 -9.26
N GLN A 107 4.85 16.62 -8.90
CA GLN A 107 5.36 15.35 -9.40
C GLN A 107 4.54 14.18 -8.91
N ALA A 108 4.13 14.22 -7.63
CA ALA A 108 3.29 13.19 -7.06
C ALA A 108 1.95 13.12 -7.79
N GLU A 109 1.36 14.27 -8.09
CA GLU A 109 0.08 14.30 -8.81
C GLU A 109 0.19 13.71 -10.21
N ARG A 110 1.32 13.96 -10.88
CA ARG A 110 1.54 13.37 -12.22
C ARG A 110 1.61 11.85 -12.17
N LEU A 111 2.14 11.29 -11.09
CA LEU A 111 2.21 9.84 -10.93
C LEU A 111 0.86 9.22 -10.61
N MET A 112 -0.10 10.03 -10.18
CA MET A 112 -1.43 9.49 -9.89
C MET A 112 -2.19 9.04 -11.13
N LYS A 113 -1.87 9.58 -12.30
CA LYS A 113 -2.55 9.16 -13.53
C LYS A 113 -2.27 7.69 -13.85
N PRO A 114 -1.01 7.27 -13.98
CA PRO A 114 -0.74 5.85 -14.22
C PRO A 114 -1.18 4.97 -13.05
N TRP A 115 -1.10 5.44 -11.81
CA TRP A 115 -1.56 4.68 -10.66
C TRP A 115 -3.06 4.42 -10.72
N THR A 116 -3.85 5.46 -11.01
CA THR A 116 -5.30 5.33 -11.10
C THR A 116 -5.69 4.38 -12.24
N ARG A 117 -4.98 4.48 -13.37
CA ARG A 117 -5.22 3.58 -14.49
C ARG A 117 -4.93 2.14 -14.12
N TRP A 118 -3.80 1.92 -13.45
CA TRP A 118 -3.44 0.58 -13.01
C TRP A 118 -4.47 0.00 -12.05
N LEU A 119 -4.93 0.80 -11.09
CA LEU A 119 -5.96 0.36 -10.13
C LEU A 119 -7.24 -0.06 -10.87
N HIS A 120 -7.63 0.73 -11.86
CA HIS A 120 -8.85 0.44 -12.60
C HIS A 120 -8.76 -0.88 -13.36
N GLU A 121 -7.58 -1.21 -13.84
CA GLU A 121 -7.37 -2.43 -14.61
C GLU A 121 -7.16 -3.66 -13.75
N HIS A 122 -6.46 -3.52 -12.62
CA HIS A 122 -5.99 -4.66 -11.83
C HIS A 122 -6.73 -4.85 -10.52
N ALA A 123 -7.31 -3.80 -9.98
CA ALA A 123 -8.02 -3.86 -8.72
C ALA A 123 -9.28 -3.00 -8.80
N PRO A 124 -10.22 -3.37 -9.67
CA PRO A 124 -11.43 -2.57 -9.83
C PRO A 124 -12.17 -2.47 -8.51
N ILE A 125 -12.68 -1.29 -8.23
CA ILE A 125 -13.46 -1.07 -7.02
C ILE A 125 -14.78 -1.79 -7.18
N THR A 126 -15.04 -2.71 -6.27
CA THR A 126 -16.31 -3.38 -6.21
C THR A 126 -17.24 -2.52 -5.39
N THR A 127 -18.23 -2.02 -5.99
CA THR A 127 -19.25 -1.28 -5.26
C THR A 127 -20.40 -2.17 -4.89
#